data_af86cbf9e657030820b3a94402cb9b3e
#
_entry.id   af86cbf9e657030820b3a94402cb9b3e
#
_cell.length_a   1.000
_cell.length_b   1.000
_cell.length_c   1.000
_cell.angle_alpha   90.00
_cell.angle_beta   90.00
_cell.angle_gamma   90.00
#
_symmetry.space_group_name_H-M   'P 1'
#
loop_
_entity.id
_entity.type
_entity.pdbx_description
1 polymer ?
#
loop_
_entity_poly.entity_id
_entity_poly.type
_entity_poly.pdbx_seq_one_letter_code
_entity_poly.pdbx_strand_id
1 'polypeptide(L)' 'MAKESNIVHRYFKKKFDRATILVKVNPFIFKGMEITLPDEGEPEIRELTFDETIWEDLKMDGFEESSPLEFNLYYSGLAK' A
#
# COMPACT_ATOMS: atom_id res chain seq x y z
N MET A 1 25.60 -3.61 -1.58
CA MET A 1 25.18 -3.27 -1.33
C MET A 1 24.20 -2.92 -1.30
N ALA A 2 23.87 -3.09 -1.24
CA ALA A 2 22.74 -2.87 -1.27
C ALA A 2 22.11 -1.91 -0.71
N LYS A 3 21.72 -1.12 -1.16
CA LYS A 3 21.31 -0.05 -0.61
C LYS A 3 19.92 0.21 -0.77
N GLU A 4 19.20 -0.49 -1.62
CA GLU A 4 17.78 -0.33 -1.72
C GLU A 4 17.13 -0.60 -0.42
N SER A 5 17.75 -1.42 0.39
CA SER A 5 17.19 -1.74 1.69
C SER A 5 17.08 -0.53 2.59
N ASN A 6 17.71 0.58 2.22
CA ASN A 6 17.65 1.78 3.04
C ASN A 6 16.46 2.67 2.73
N ILE A 7 15.69 2.32 1.72
CA ILE A 7 14.52 3.11 1.37
C ILE A 7 13.39 2.76 2.31
N VAL A 8 12.88 3.77 3.00
CA VAL A 8 11.79 3.59 3.94
C VAL A 8 10.50 3.94 3.22
N HIS A 9 9.73 2.93 2.90
CA HIS A 9 8.43 3.13 2.27
C HIS A 9 7.42 3.52 3.32
N ARG A 10 6.34 4.14 2.88
CA ARG A 10 5.24 4.47 3.75
C ARG A 10 4.07 3.58 3.40
N TYR A 11 3.35 3.15 4.43
CA TYR A 11 2.29 2.17 4.29
C TYR A 11 1.01 2.71 4.87
N PHE A 12 -0.09 2.47 4.18
CA PHE A 12 -1.40 2.98 4.58
C PHE A 12 -2.45 1.91 4.41
N LYS A 13 -3.54 2.07 5.13
CA LYS A 13 -4.61 1.09 5.10
C LYS A 13 -5.93 1.78 5.33
N LYS A 14 -6.95 1.30 4.66
CA LYS A 14 -8.32 1.72 4.93
C LYS A 14 -9.24 0.53 4.75
N LYS A 15 -10.15 0.37 5.71
CA LYS A 15 -11.15 -0.68 5.62
C LYS A 15 -12.44 -0.06 5.14
N PHE A 16 -12.94 -0.60 4.02
CA PHE A 16 -14.23 -0.22 3.47
C PHE A 16 -15.26 -1.26 3.88
N ASP A 17 -16.52 -1.02 3.49
CA ASP A 17 -17.58 -1.93 3.89
C ASP A 17 -17.34 -3.36 3.42
N ARG A 18 -16.78 -3.52 2.23
CA ARG A 18 -16.63 -4.85 1.65
C ARG A 18 -15.21 -5.16 1.20
N ALA A 19 -14.27 -4.36 1.61
CA ALA A 19 -12.89 -4.58 1.19
C ALA A 19 -11.95 -3.80 2.07
N THR A 20 -10.71 -4.25 2.10
CA THR A 20 -9.64 -3.51 2.76
C THR A 20 -8.60 -3.19 1.70
N ILE A 21 -8.12 -1.96 1.70
CA ILE A 21 -7.11 -1.53 0.74
C ILE A 21 -5.84 -1.18 1.49
N LEU A 22 -4.73 -1.77 1.05
CA LEU A 22 -3.41 -1.49 1.59
C LEU A 22 -2.59 -0.81 0.51
N VAL A 23 -1.86 0.24 0.90
CA VAL A 23 -1.08 1.02 -0.05
C VAL A 23 0.34 1.14 0.46
N LYS A 24 1.29 0.95 -0.44
CA LYS A 24 2.71 1.11 -0.16
C LYS A 24 3.24 2.17 -1.12
N VAL A 25 3.90 3.19 -0.59
CA VAL A 25 4.40 4.29 -1.40
C VAL A 25 5.88 4.50 -1.15
N ASN A 26 6.65 4.58 -2.23
CA ASN A 26 8.04 4.98 -2.16
C ASN A 26 8.07 6.51 -2.16
N PRO A 27 8.50 7.14 -1.05
CA PRO A 27 8.39 8.59 -0.92
C PRO A 27 9.36 9.37 -1.78
N PHE A 28 10.31 8.70 -2.42
CA PHE A 28 11.28 9.40 -3.24
C PHE A 28 10.85 9.49 -4.70
N ILE A 29 10.23 8.44 -5.20
CA ILE A 29 9.85 8.41 -6.61
C ILE A 29 8.34 8.33 -6.80
N PHE A 30 7.58 8.31 -5.73
CA PHE A 30 6.11 8.33 -5.76
C PHE A 30 5.53 7.18 -6.57
N LYS A 31 6.15 6.02 -6.44
CA LYS A 31 5.62 4.80 -7.01
C LYS A 31 5.34 3.82 -5.90
N GLY A 32 4.42 2.93 -6.14
CA GLY A 32 4.12 1.95 -5.13
C GLY A 32 3.15 0.91 -5.60
N MET A 33 2.46 0.33 -4.63
CA MET A 33 1.54 -0.76 -4.89
C MET A 33 0.29 -0.61 -4.07
N GLU A 34 -0.78 -1.18 -4.59
CA GLU A 34 -2.04 -1.24 -3.89
C GLU A 34 -2.50 -2.67 -3.85
N ILE A 35 -2.88 -3.13 -2.67
CA ILE A 35 -3.49 -4.46 -2.51
C ILE A 35 -4.94 -4.24 -2.11
N THR A 36 -5.84 -4.82 -2.88
CA THR A 36 -7.26 -4.78 -2.55
C THR A 36 -7.65 -6.16 -2.05
N LEU A 37 -8.18 -6.20 -0.83
CA LEU A 37 -8.59 -7.44 -0.18
C LEU A 37 -10.10 -7.42 -0.01
N PRO A 38 -10.86 -7.92 -0.99
CA PRO A 38 -12.30 -7.93 -0.84
C PRO A 38 -12.73 -8.99 0.18
N ASP A 39 -13.86 -8.74 0.84
CA ASP A 39 -14.43 -9.74 1.74
C ASP A 39 -14.80 -10.99 0.97
N GLU A 40 -15.27 -10.80 -0.25
CA GLU A 40 -15.59 -11.91 -1.14
C GLU A 40 -14.89 -11.65 -2.45
N GLY A 41 -14.38 -12.71 -3.06
CA GLY A 41 -13.67 -12.58 -4.30
C GLY A 41 -12.19 -12.66 -4.08
N GLU A 42 -11.44 -12.38 -5.12
CA GLU A 42 -10.00 -12.56 -5.08
C GLU A 42 -9.27 -11.27 -4.87
N PRO A 43 -8.18 -11.30 -4.09
CA PRO A 43 -7.36 -10.11 -3.92
C PRO A 43 -6.70 -9.66 -5.21
N GLU A 44 -6.44 -8.37 -5.30
CA GLU A 44 -5.76 -7.79 -6.46
C GLU A 44 -4.55 -7.00 -6.00
N ILE A 45 -3.49 -7.06 -6.78
CA ILE A 45 -2.30 -6.25 -6.58
C ILE A 45 -2.11 -5.39 -7.81
N ARG A 46 -1.93 -4.09 -7.60
CA ARG A 46 -1.68 -3.16 -8.70
C ARG A 46 -0.46 -2.31 -8.40
N GLU A 47 0.31 -2.04 -9.43
CA GLU A 47 1.40 -1.07 -9.31
C GLU A 47 0.88 0.28 -9.75
N LEU A 48 1.23 1.31 -8.99
CA LEU A 48 0.69 2.64 -9.21
C LEU A 48 1.79 3.68 -9.17
N THR A 49 1.54 4.77 -9.87
CA THR A 49 2.35 5.98 -9.76
C THR A 49 1.48 7.05 -9.14
N PHE A 50 2.03 7.77 -8.17
CA PHE A 50 1.27 8.74 -7.41
C PHE A 50 1.80 10.15 -7.67
N ASP A 51 0.95 11.13 -7.40
CA ASP A 51 1.37 12.53 -7.39
C ASP A 51 1.97 12.87 -6.05
N GLU A 52 2.68 13.99 -6.01
CA GLU A 52 3.25 14.44 -4.74
C GLU A 52 2.17 14.85 -3.75
N THR A 53 0.92 14.97 -4.18
CA THR A 53 -0.18 15.24 -3.28
C THR A 53 -0.73 13.98 -2.63
N ILE A 54 -0.09 12.83 -2.86
CA ILE A 54 -0.62 11.56 -2.38
C ILE A 54 -0.82 11.55 -0.86
N TRP A 55 0.05 12.23 -0.12
CA TRP A 55 -0.07 12.21 1.33
C TRP A 55 -1.37 12.85 1.79
N GLU A 56 -1.72 13.97 1.17
CA GLU A 56 -2.97 14.63 1.50
C GLU A 56 -4.16 13.86 0.99
N ASP A 57 -4.02 13.26 -0.18
CA ASP A 57 -5.11 12.50 -0.77
C ASP A 57 -5.47 11.30 0.10
N LEU A 58 -4.47 10.59 0.59
CA LEU A 58 -4.71 9.44 1.45
C LEU A 58 -5.39 9.86 2.75
N LYS A 59 -4.93 10.96 3.30
CA LYS A 59 -5.50 11.46 4.55
C LYS A 59 -6.95 11.88 4.35
N MET A 60 -7.22 12.57 3.27
CA MET A 60 -8.59 13.01 2.98
C MET A 60 -9.50 11.84 2.71
N ASP A 61 -8.99 10.79 2.13
CA ASP A 61 -9.76 9.59 1.87
C ASP A 61 -9.94 8.71 3.09
N GLY A 62 -9.32 9.07 4.20
CA GLY A 62 -9.51 8.31 5.44
C GLY A 62 -8.55 7.17 5.65
N PHE A 63 -7.47 7.11 4.89
CA PHE A 63 -6.46 6.09 5.12
C PHE A 63 -5.65 6.40 6.38
N GLU A 64 -5.22 5.36 7.06
CA GLU A 64 -4.38 5.47 8.24
C GLU A 64 -3.04 4.83 7.94
N GLU A 65 -2.00 5.32 8.59
CA GLU A 65 -0.71 4.69 8.45
C GLU A 65 -0.74 3.28 9.03
N SER A 66 -0.09 2.36 8.34
CA SER A 66 -0.02 1.00 8.83
C SER A 66 1.43 0.55 8.81
N SER A 67 1.68 -0.69 9.21
CA SER A 67 3.03 -1.18 9.35
C SER A 67 3.50 -1.87 8.07
N PRO A 68 4.81 -1.84 7.80
CA PRO A 68 5.35 -2.62 6.69
C PRO A 68 5.06 -4.10 6.85
N LEU A 69 5.02 -4.57 8.09
CA LEU A 69 4.78 -5.98 8.34
C LEU A 69 3.41 -6.41 7.86
N GLU A 70 2.41 -5.59 8.11
CA GLU A 70 1.06 -5.92 7.69
C GLU A 70 0.97 -6.02 6.17
N PHE A 71 1.52 -5.03 5.48
CA PHE A 71 1.51 -5.04 4.02
C PHE A 71 2.23 -6.26 3.49
N ASN A 72 3.42 -6.51 4.02
CA ASN A 72 4.24 -7.60 3.50
C ASN A 72 3.63 -8.97 3.78
N LEU A 73 2.89 -9.09 4.86
CA LEU A 73 2.22 -10.34 5.17
C LEU A 73 1.26 -10.73 4.04
N TYR A 74 0.44 -9.77 3.61
CA TYR A 74 -0.49 -10.03 2.53
C TYR A 74 0.21 -10.14 1.19
N TYR A 75 1.18 -9.26 0.96
CA TYR A 75 1.87 -9.27 -0.31
C TYR A 75 2.61 -10.58 -0.55
N SER A 76 3.28 -11.09 0.47
CA SER A 76 3.99 -12.35 0.35
C SER A 76 3.05 -13.49 -0.01
N GLY A 77 1.89 -13.52 0.61
CA GLY A 77 0.92 -14.55 0.34
C GLY A 77 0.38 -14.49 -1.07
N LEU A 78 0.22 -13.28 -1.60
CA LEU A 78 -0.37 -13.10 -2.92
C LEU A 78 0.65 -13.24 -4.03
N ALA A 79 1.91 -12.96 -3.76
CA ALA A 79 2.93 -12.94 -4.79
C ALA A 79 3.46 -14.32 -5.13
N LYS A 80 3.04 -15.35 -4.44
CA LYS A 80 3.53 -16.70 -4.71
C LYS A 80 3.00 -17.30 -5.98
#